data_caf40884fabe0a8983345d962e8ed883
#
_entry.id   caf40884fabe0a8983345d962e8ed883
#
_cell.length_a   1.000
_cell.length_b   1.000
_cell.length_c   1.000
_cell.angle_alpha   90.00
_cell.angle_beta   90.00
_cell.angle_gamma   90.00
#
_symmetry.space_group_name_H-M   'P 1'
#
loop_
_entity.id
_entity.type
_entity.pdbx_description
1 polymer ?
#
loop_
_entity_poly.entity_id
_entity_poly.type
_entity_poly.pdbx_seq_one_letter_code
_entity_poly.pdbx_strand_id
1 'polypeptide(L)'
;FSITKLNSSTLGSTSQYIGAASLSTATNARTAIGVFDKAITQLSNARAKVGAVQNRLNSVLANLAVTTENLASANSRIRDVDVAQETAALSKNQILTQAGVAVMAQANQMPQAALSLLR
;
A
#
# COMPACT_ATOMS: atom_id res chain seq x y z
N PHE A 1 -7.12 11.52 16.41
CA PHE A 1 -6.20 12.66 16.58
C PHE A 1 -6.97 13.95 16.48
N SER A 2 -6.95 14.77 17.53
CA SER A 2 -7.63 16.07 17.56
C SER A 2 -6.59 17.17 17.69
N ILE A 3 -6.60 18.11 16.79
CA ILE A 3 -5.82 19.34 16.88
C ILE A 3 -6.75 20.42 17.43
N THR A 4 -6.43 20.94 18.62
CA THR A 4 -7.13 22.08 19.18
C THR A 4 -6.86 23.31 18.30
N LYS A 5 -7.88 24.10 18.02
CA LYS A 5 -7.71 25.38 17.28
C LYS A 5 -6.77 26.28 18.07
N LEU A 6 -5.68 26.72 17.46
CA LEU A 6 -4.70 27.62 18.02
C LEU A 6 -4.90 29.00 17.40
N ASN A 7 -5.57 29.89 18.13
CA ASN A 7 -5.78 31.27 17.76
C ASN A 7 -5.56 32.20 18.96
N SER A 8 -5.58 33.51 18.76
CA SER A 8 -5.36 34.48 19.82
C SER A 8 -6.38 34.43 20.96
N SER A 9 -7.55 33.84 20.74
CA SER A 9 -8.63 33.66 21.72
C SER A 9 -8.58 32.30 22.43
N THR A 10 -7.67 31.38 22.06
CA THR A 10 -7.53 30.05 22.69
C THR A 10 -6.16 29.83 23.31
N LEU A 11 -5.13 30.58 22.86
CA LEU A 11 -3.79 30.51 23.38
C LEU A 11 -3.62 31.39 24.62
N GLY A 12 -3.05 30.84 25.69
CA GLY A 12 -2.75 31.57 26.91
C GLY A 12 -3.15 30.83 28.16
N SER A 13 -3.59 31.56 29.19
CA SER A 13 -4.06 31.03 30.46
C SER A 13 -5.56 30.79 30.47
N THR A 14 -6.06 29.97 31.43
CA THR A 14 -7.51 29.72 31.61
C THR A 14 -8.29 31.01 31.90
N SER A 15 -7.63 32.03 32.47
CA SER A 15 -8.22 33.30 32.85
C SER A 15 -7.90 34.45 31.90
N GLN A 16 -6.90 34.30 31.00
CA GLN A 16 -6.51 35.35 30.08
C GLN A 16 -5.84 34.78 28.80
N TYR A 17 -6.32 35.16 27.65
CA TYR A 17 -5.81 34.77 26.34
C TYR A 17 -4.94 35.88 25.72
N ILE A 18 -4.10 35.52 24.75
CA ILE A 18 -3.23 36.50 24.05
C ILE A 18 -4.03 37.65 23.48
N GLY A 19 -5.22 37.40 22.92
CA GLY A 19 -6.08 38.44 22.34
C GLY A 19 -6.65 39.46 23.33
N ALA A 20 -6.63 39.13 24.64
CA ALA A 20 -7.09 40.02 25.73
C ALA A 20 -5.93 40.61 26.55
N ALA A 21 -4.66 40.31 26.19
CA ALA A 21 -3.50 40.79 26.90
C ALA A 21 -3.38 42.34 26.73
N SER A 22 -3.28 43.05 27.87
CA SER A 22 -3.09 44.46 27.90
C SER A 22 -1.69 44.81 28.44
N LEU A 23 -1.09 45.87 27.91
CA LEU A 23 0.22 46.39 28.31
C LEU A 23 0.15 47.78 28.92
N SER A 24 -1.05 48.25 29.28
CA SER A 24 -1.29 49.61 29.75
C SER A 24 -0.73 49.93 31.12
N THR A 25 -0.43 48.91 31.93
CA THR A 25 0.18 49.08 33.28
C THR A 25 1.30 48.04 33.47
N ALA A 26 2.25 48.32 34.40
CA ALA A 26 3.33 47.41 34.73
C ALA A 26 2.81 46.05 35.23
N THR A 27 1.68 46.04 35.92
CA THR A 27 1.03 44.80 36.38
C THR A 27 0.47 44.00 35.24
N ASN A 28 -0.23 44.64 34.30
CA ASN A 28 -0.77 44.02 33.13
C ASN A 28 0.33 43.48 32.19
N ALA A 29 1.44 44.20 32.06
CA ALA A 29 2.61 43.79 31.29
C ALA A 29 3.24 42.47 31.85
N ARG A 30 3.38 42.39 33.19
CA ARG A 30 3.87 41.16 33.85
C ARG A 30 2.93 39.99 33.63
N THR A 31 1.63 40.22 33.75
CA THR A 31 0.63 39.17 33.46
C THR A 31 0.68 38.71 32.01
N ALA A 32 0.83 39.65 31.10
CA ALA A 32 0.93 39.35 29.65
C ALA A 32 2.14 38.48 29.35
N ILE A 33 3.30 38.69 29.99
CA ILE A 33 4.46 37.81 29.84
C ILE A 33 4.11 36.33 30.19
N GLY A 34 3.45 36.13 31.34
CA GLY A 34 3.01 34.78 31.73
C GLY A 34 1.98 34.16 30.78
N VAL A 35 1.15 34.96 30.14
CA VAL A 35 0.21 34.50 29.11
C VAL A 35 0.96 34.07 27.85
N PHE A 36 1.97 34.84 27.41
CA PHE A 36 2.82 34.49 26.28
C PHE A 36 3.63 33.22 26.53
N ASP A 37 4.22 33.03 27.70
CA ASP A 37 4.96 31.82 28.06
C ASP A 37 4.09 30.57 28.00
N LYS A 38 2.86 30.67 28.51
CA LYS A 38 1.89 29.56 28.40
C LYS A 38 1.48 29.31 26.96
N ALA A 39 1.28 30.34 26.18
CA ALA A 39 0.93 30.21 24.77
C ALA A 39 2.05 29.56 23.95
N ILE A 40 3.31 29.93 24.20
CA ILE A 40 4.48 29.31 23.57
C ILE A 40 4.57 27.82 23.96
N THR A 41 4.34 27.50 25.23
CA THR A 41 4.31 26.11 25.70
C THR A 41 3.20 25.30 25.00
N GLN A 42 1.98 25.85 24.92
CA GLN A 42 0.86 25.21 24.23
C GLN A 42 1.16 24.99 22.75
N LEU A 43 1.72 26.00 22.08
CA LEU A 43 2.10 25.91 20.67
C LEU A 43 3.20 24.84 20.46
N SER A 44 4.22 24.82 21.34
CA SER A 44 5.30 23.84 21.28
C SER A 44 4.77 22.41 21.46
N ASN A 45 3.86 22.21 22.42
CA ASN A 45 3.21 20.93 22.64
C ASN A 45 2.34 20.49 21.44
N ALA A 46 1.63 21.43 20.82
CA ALA A 46 0.85 21.15 19.61
C ALA A 46 1.76 20.77 18.43
N ARG A 47 2.85 21.50 18.23
CA ARG A 47 3.87 21.16 17.21
C ARG A 47 4.51 19.79 17.45
N ALA A 48 4.84 19.46 18.71
CA ALA A 48 5.38 18.15 19.06
C ALA A 48 4.39 17.01 18.73
N LYS A 49 3.10 17.20 19.01
CA LYS A 49 2.06 16.24 18.65
C LYS A 49 1.94 16.06 17.12
N VAL A 50 1.99 17.16 16.36
CA VAL A 50 1.96 17.09 14.89
C VAL A 50 3.19 16.36 14.35
N GLY A 51 4.39 16.68 14.88
CA GLY A 51 5.63 15.99 14.50
C GLY A 51 5.59 14.49 14.80
N ALA A 52 5.07 14.11 15.95
CA ALA A 52 4.91 12.69 16.29
C ALA A 52 3.96 11.96 15.31
N VAL A 53 2.86 12.62 14.93
CA VAL A 53 1.93 12.05 13.93
C VAL A 53 2.56 11.97 12.55
N GLN A 54 3.31 12.98 12.13
CA GLN A 54 4.04 12.95 10.86
C GLN A 54 5.02 11.77 10.80
N ASN A 55 5.80 11.55 11.87
CA ASN A 55 6.71 10.41 11.94
C ASN A 55 5.96 9.06 11.85
N ARG A 56 4.83 8.96 12.55
CA ARG A 56 3.99 7.76 12.48
C ARG A 56 3.41 7.54 11.08
N LEU A 57 2.96 8.60 10.42
CA LEU A 57 2.46 8.52 9.04
C LEU A 57 3.56 8.09 8.07
N ASN A 58 4.77 8.61 8.21
CA ASN A 58 5.91 8.19 7.39
C ASN A 58 6.21 6.69 7.57
N SER A 59 6.17 6.19 8.81
CA SER A 59 6.35 4.75 9.08
C SER A 59 5.23 3.90 8.48
N VAL A 60 3.98 4.37 8.56
CA VAL A 60 2.83 3.68 7.95
C VAL A 60 2.96 3.66 6.43
N LEU A 61 3.36 4.78 5.80
CA LEU A 61 3.57 4.84 4.36
C LEU A 61 4.67 3.87 3.89
N ALA A 62 5.78 3.79 4.63
CA ALA A 62 6.84 2.84 4.33
C ALA A 62 6.35 1.38 4.40
N ASN A 63 5.62 1.02 5.47
CA ASN A 63 5.03 -0.31 5.61
C ASN A 63 4.00 -0.61 4.53
N LEU A 64 3.19 0.38 4.14
CA LEU A 64 2.21 0.22 3.07
C LEU A 64 2.87 -0.01 1.72
N ALA A 65 3.97 0.69 1.43
CA ALA A 65 4.75 0.48 0.21
C ALA A 65 5.26 -0.97 0.11
N VAL A 66 5.88 -1.48 1.19
CA VAL A 66 6.34 -2.89 1.24
C VAL A 66 5.18 -3.88 1.11
N THR A 67 4.05 -3.59 1.75
CA THR A 67 2.86 -4.45 1.65
C THR A 67 2.33 -4.47 0.21
N THR A 68 2.29 -3.33 -0.45
CA THR A 68 1.85 -3.21 -1.85
C THR A 68 2.77 -3.99 -2.79
N GLU A 69 4.08 -3.91 -2.59
CA GLU A 69 5.07 -4.68 -3.38
C GLU A 69 4.90 -6.20 -3.17
N ASN A 70 4.73 -6.63 -1.92
CA ASN A 70 4.48 -8.05 -1.61
C ASN A 70 3.16 -8.55 -2.23
N LEU A 71 2.10 -7.74 -2.20
CA LEU A 71 0.83 -8.07 -2.85
C LEU A 71 0.95 -8.13 -4.36
N ALA A 72 1.70 -7.21 -4.97
CA ALA A 72 1.98 -7.25 -6.40
C ALA A 72 2.75 -8.50 -6.79
N SER A 73 3.79 -8.87 -6.02
CA SER A 73 4.56 -10.09 -6.22
C SER A 73 3.71 -11.35 -6.05
N ALA A 74 2.85 -11.40 -5.04
CA ALA A 74 1.94 -12.52 -4.83
C ALA A 74 0.90 -12.63 -5.96
N ASN A 75 0.37 -11.51 -6.43
CA ASN A 75 -0.56 -11.46 -7.56
C ASN A 75 0.12 -11.94 -8.85
N SER A 76 1.36 -11.54 -9.11
CA SER A 76 2.15 -12.01 -10.24
C SER A 76 2.33 -13.53 -10.18
N ARG A 77 2.67 -14.11 -9.03
CA ARG A 77 2.80 -15.57 -8.87
C ARG A 77 1.52 -16.35 -9.13
N ILE A 78 0.36 -15.73 -8.93
CA ILE A 78 -0.95 -16.38 -9.15
C ILE A 78 -1.41 -16.19 -10.60
N ARG A 79 -1.16 -15.01 -11.18
CA ARG A 79 -1.70 -14.60 -12.48
C ARG A 79 -0.75 -14.84 -13.63
N ASP A 80 0.54 -14.69 -13.39
CA ASP A 80 1.52 -14.76 -14.46
C ASP A 80 1.90 -16.22 -14.73
N VAL A 81 1.63 -16.66 -15.95
CA VAL A 81 2.01 -17.99 -16.43
C VAL A 81 3.44 -17.92 -16.95
N ASP A 82 4.25 -18.91 -16.60
CA ASP A 82 5.54 -19.10 -17.26
C ASP A 82 5.30 -19.50 -18.73
N VAL A 83 5.45 -18.52 -19.61
CA VAL A 83 5.20 -18.69 -21.04
C VAL A 83 6.08 -19.78 -21.65
N ALA A 84 7.29 -19.95 -21.16
CA ALA A 84 8.19 -20.99 -21.66
C ALA A 84 7.65 -22.39 -21.30
N GLN A 85 7.19 -22.58 -20.08
CA GLN A 85 6.61 -23.83 -19.61
C GLN A 85 5.30 -24.13 -20.34
N GLU A 86 4.43 -23.15 -20.51
CA GLU A 86 3.13 -23.30 -21.15
C GLU A 86 3.27 -23.58 -22.67
N THR A 87 4.20 -22.89 -23.36
CA THR A 87 4.48 -23.19 -24.78
C THR A 87 5.10 -24.56 -24.96
N ALA A 88 5.94 -25.04 -24.05
CA ALA A 88 6.44 -26.41 -24.08
C ALA A 88 5.32 -27.44 -23.88
N ALA A 89 4.42 -27.20 -22.95
CA ALA A 89 3.24 -28.05 -22.71
C ALA A 89 2.31 -28.05 -23.94
N LEU A 90 2.07 -26.89 -24.55
CA LEU A 90 1.28 -26.78 -25.77
C LEU A 90 1.91 -27.57 -26.93
N SER A 91 3.21 -27.38 -27.16
CA SER A 91 3.94 -28.11 -28.21
C SER A 91 3.89 -29.62 -28.00
N LYS A 92 4.10 -30.08 -26.77
CA LYS A 92 3.96 -31.49 -26.40
C LYS A 92 2.57 -32.03 -26.73
N ASN A 93 1.52 -31.32 -26.36
CA ASN A 93 0.14 -31.73 -26.61
C ASN A 93 -0.18 -31.76 -28.12
N GLN A 94 0.33 -30.81 -28.90
CA GLN A 94 0.18 -30.81 -30.34
C GLN A 94 0.86 -32.02 -31.01
N ILE A 95 2.09 -32.33 -30.58
CA ILE A 95 2.82 -33.52 -31.10
C ILE A 95 2.06 -34.78 -30.73
N LEU A 96 1.60 -34.95 -29.48
CA LEU A 96 0.83 -36.10 -29.05
C LEU A 96 -0.47 -36.27 -29.84
N THR A 97 -1.16 -35.18 -30.16
CA THR A 97 -2.39 -35.20 -30.97
C THR A 97 -2.08 -35.66 -32.39
N GLN A 98 -1.04 -35.10 -33.00
CA GLN A 98 -0.62 -35.51 -34.36
C GLN A 98 -0.16 -36.97 -34.41
N ALA A 99 0.65 -37.42 -33.46
CA ALA A 99 1.09 -38.78 -33.36
C ALA A 99 -0.09 -39.75 -33.12
N GLY A 100 -1.05 -39.37 -32.27
CA GLY A 100 -2.25 -40.14 -32.01
C GLY A 100 -3.09 -40.35 -33.27
N VAL A 101 -3.30 -39.27 -34.07
CA VAL A 101 -4.01 -39.37 -35.34
C VAL A 101 -3.26 -40.26 -36.32
N ALA A 102 -1.93 -40.15 -36.42
CA ALA A 102 -1.13 -40.98 -37.30
C ALA A 102 -1.21 -42.47 -36.93
N VAL A 103 -1.09 -42.76 -35.62
CA VAL A 103 -1.20 -44.16 -35.11
C VAL A 103 -2.58 -44.73 -35.32
N MET A 104 -3.64 -43.94 -35.12
CA MET A 104 -5.03 -44.34 -35.42
C MET A 104 -5.24 -44.65 -36.89
N ALA A 105 -4.69 -43.82 -37.79
CA ALA A 105 -4.74 -44.04 -39.22
C ALA A 105 -4.02 -45.37 -39.61
N GLN A 106 -2.85 -45.61 -39.01
CA GLN A 106 -2.09 -46.86 -39.24
C GLN A 106 -2.82 -48.09 -38.69
N ALA A 107 -3.41 -48.00 -37.50
CA ALA A 107 -4.20 -49.05 -36.90
C ALA A 107 -5.42 -49.43 -37.77
N ASN A 108 -6.07 -48.45 -38.38
CA ASN A 108 -7.19 -48.69 -39.29
C ASN A 108 -6.78 -49.34 -40.61
N GLN A 109 -5.51 -49.24 -41.02
CA GLN A 109 -4.98 -49.91 -42.25
C GLN A 109 -4.57 -51.38 -42.00
N MET A 110 -4.23 -51.74 -40.76
CA MET A 110 -3.79 -53.12 -40.40
C MET A 110 -4.83 -54.21 -40.74
N PRO A 111 -6.13 -54.06 -40.45
CA PRO A 111 -7.14 -55.03 -40.84
C PRO A 111 -7.26 -55.24 -42.34
N GLN A 112 -7.07 -54.16 -43.15
CA GLN A 112 -7.10 -54.24 -44.60
C GLN A 112 -5.90 -55.00 -45.18
N ALA A 113 -4.72 -54.81 -44.60
CA ALA A 113 -3.52 -55.55 -44.94
C ALA A 113 -3.67 -57.03 -44.60
N ALA A 114 -4.27 -57.37 -43.46
CA ALA A 114 -4.55 -58.77 -43.07
C ALA A 114 -5.56 -59.44 -44.05
N LEU A 115 -6.59 -58.71 -44.46
CA LEU A 115 -7.55 -59.21 -45.48
C LEU A 115 -6.90 -59.45 -46.86
N SER A 116 -5.90 -58.64 -47.23
CA SER A 116 -5.17 -58.83 -48.51
C SER A 116 -4.26 -60.04 -48.51
N LEU A 117 -3.83 -60.54 -47.36
CA LEU A 117 -3.02 -61.76 -47.21
C LEU A 117 -3.86 -63.09 -47.20
N LEU A 118 -5.15 -62.97 -46.98
CA LEU A 118 -6.10 -64.07 -46.94
C LEU A 118 -6.79 -64.28 -48.30
N ARG A 119 -6.46 -63.47 -49.24
CA ARG A 119 -6.99 -63.54 -50.63
C ARG A 119 -5.92 -64.03 -51.59
#